data_3298da311ab37bab5ac43f4fdae07ad6
#
_entry.id   3298da311ab37bab5ac43f4fdae07ad6
#
_cell.length_a   1.000
_cell.length_b   1.000
_cell.length_c   1.000
_cell.angle_alpha   90.00
_cell.angle_beta   90.00
_cell.angle_gamma   90.00
#
_symmetry.space_group_name_H-M   'P 1'
#
loop_
_entity.id
_entity.type
_entity.pdbx_description
1 polymer ?
#
loop_
_entity_poly.entity_id
_entity_poly.type
_entity_poly.pdbx_seq_one_letter_code
_entity_poly.pdbx_strand_id
1 'polypeptide(L)'
;MQFVFHLLTRSERVSYENLRLRDSRYADAIDRWFMGSAVGTSKNGDRAGDAPRPMGNAFPLRGVKLANRVVWAPTAPYAAREGMPNDRHQARLGERWLREVGLVMTEPAAVSPEGRITPGCAGIYRAEHVAAWARIVASIHDSSLSQSPTKIAIQLAHSGRRGSTRPRWEGLDRPLRDGNWPLFSASPLPYTPLSQVPKEMGAADREKVRKDFIQAAEMADQAGFDMIQLHFAHGYLLASFLSPLTNQRSDGYGGSLDNRMRYPLEVFDAVRAVWPETKPIAVAISATDWSKGGTELQDAVVIARMLQARGCDLVTVLAGQTTIQAEPAYGPCFLTRFSDRVRNEARIATMVAGHITTADQINTILAAGRADLCIIDPPGDPPGDPPGNPPSDPPSDPPS
;
A
#
# COMPACT_ATOMS: atom_id res chain seq x y z
N MET A 1 6.58 20.62 19.20
CA MET A 1 7.74 19.73 18.89
C MET A 1 7.79 19.38 17.41
N GLN A 2 6.83 18.64 16.89
CA GLN A 2 6.81 18.15 15.51
C GLN A 2 7.02 19.23 14.45
N PHE A 3 6.35 20.38 14.56
CA PHE A 3 6.51 21.50 13.64
C PHE A 3 7.95 22.05 13.59
N VAL A 4 8.60 22.19 14.75
CA VAL A 4 10.00 22.65 14.80
C VAL A 4 10.93 21.63 14.16
N PHE A 5 10.74 20.35 14.45
CA PHE A 5 11.51 19.26 13.84
C PHE A 5 11.31 19.23 12.31
N HIS A 6 10.06 19.41 11.86
CA HIS A 6 9.74 19.49 10.43
C HIS A 6 10.53 20.62 9.74
N LEU A 7 10.58 21.82 10.33
CA LEU A 7 11.33 22.94 9.80
C LEU A 7 12.83 22.67 9.74
N LEU A 8 13.42 22.11 10.81
CA LEU A 8 14.85 21.78 10.87
C LEU A 8 15.27 20.76 9.82
N THR A 9 14.41 19.78 9.52
CA THR A 9 14.68 18.69 8.57
C THR A 9 14.20 18.98 7.15
N ARG A 10 13.63 20.15 6.88
CA ARG A 10 13.07 20.51 5.57
C ARG A 10 14.12 20.53 4.45
N SER A 11 15.37 20.86 4.78
CA SER A 11 16.48 20.90 3.83
C SER A 11 17.00 19.52 3.44
N GLU A 12 16.51 18.43 4.06
CA GLU A 12 16.98 17.05 3.93
C GLU A 12 18.47 16.84 4.33
N ARG A 13 19.17 17.92 4.73
CA ARG A 13 20.56 17.88 5.22
C ARG A 13 20.68 17.56 6.70
N VAL A 14 19.57 17.64 7.42
CA VAL A 14 19.47 17.38 8.85
C VAL A 14 18.50 16.24 9.06
N SER A 15 18.98 15.15 9.66
CA SER A 15 18.19 13.98 10.00
C SER A 15 17.99 13.86 11.50
N TYR A 16 17.22 12.87 11.93
CA TYR A 16 17.01 12.55 13.33
C TYR A 16 18.33 12.23 14.05
N GLU A 17 19.20 11.38 13.46
CA GLU A 17 20.49 11.02 14.06
C GLU A 17 21.46 12.21 14.05
N ASN A 18 21.45 13.06 13.01
CA ASN A 18 22.25 14.27 13.01
C ASN A 18 21.88 15.21 14.15
N LEU A 19 20.58 15.36 14.44
CA LEU A 19 20.11 16.16 15.57
C LEU A 19 20.49 15.53 16.90
N ARG A 20 20.37 14.21 17.03
CA ARG A 20 20.78 13.48 18.23
C ARG A 20 22.26 13.65 18.55
N LEU A 21 23.12 13.64 17.56
CA LEU A 21 24.57 13.87 17.69
C LEU A 21 24.89 15.31 18.13
N ARG A 22 24.08 16.29 17.73
CA ARG A 22 24.31 17.71 18.03
C ARG A 22 23.67 18.17 19.33
N ASP A 23 22.47 17.67 19.59
CA ASP A 23 21.67 17.98 20.77
C ASP A 23 20.82 16.76 21.18
N SER A 24 21.42 15.88 21.96
CA SER A 24 20.75 14.68 22.46
C SER A 24 19.53 15.03 23.32
N ARG A 25 19.55 16.14 24.07
CA ARG A 25 18.43 16.57 24.92
C ARG A 25 17.20 16.91 24.11
N TYR A 26 17.40 17.56 22.95
CA TYR A 26 16.31 17.87 22.03
C TYR A 26 15.75 16.59 21.40
N ALA A 27 16.60 15.66 20.97
CA ALA A 27 16.17 14.36 20.44
C ALA A 27 15.39 13.55 21.50
N ASP A 28 15.86 13.49 22.74
CA ASP A 28 15.15 12.83 23.84
C ASP A 28 13.81 13.51 24.18
N ALA A 29 13.72 14.82 24.02
CA ALA A 29 12.46 15.53 24.17
C ALA A 29 11.45 15.21 23.06
N ILE A 30 11.93 14.96 21.82
CA ILE A 30 11.11 14.49 20.71
C ILE A 30 10.59 13.09 21.00
N ASP A 31 11.45 12.16 21.45
CA ASP A 31 11.05 10.79 21.75
C ASP A 31 9.97 10.74 22.83
N ARG A 32 10.15 11.48 23.92
CA ARG A 32 9.12 11.59 24.96
C ARG A 32 7.82 12.20 24.46
N TRP A 33 7.91 13.25 23.65
CA TRP A 33 6.72 13.88 23.06
C TRP A 33 5.97 12.89 22.14
N PHE A 34 6.72 12.14 21.34
CA PHE A 34 6.15 11.18 20.39
C PHE A 34 5.48 10.02 21.14
N MET A 35 6.13 9.50 22.19
CA MET A 35 5.57 8.49 23.08
C MET A 35 4.29 8.98 23.76
N GLY A 36 4.29 10.19 24.33
CA GLY A 36 3.10 10.77 24.96
C GLY A 36 1.94 11.01 24.01
N SER A 37 2.23 11.33 22.73
CA SER A 37 1.23 11.50 21.70
C SER A 37 0.62 10.17 21.22
N ALA A 38 1.39 9.06 21.31
CA ALA A 38 0.96 7.73 20.92
C ALA A 38 0.11 7.02 21.99
N VAL A 39 0.29 7.35 23.28
CA VAL A 39 -0.27 6.60 24.43
C VAL A 39 -1.28 7.44 25.24
N GLY A 40 -1.79 8.56 24.77
CA GLY A 40 -2.78 9.31 25.54
C GLY A 40 -2.46 9.34 27.06
N THR A 41 -1.52 10.20 27.49
CA THR A 41 -1.13 10.46 28.89
C THR A 41 -0.82 9.26 29.80
N SER A 42 0.36 8.67 29.67
CA SER A 42 0.95 7.92 30.80
C SER A 42 1.51 8.91 31.82
N LYS A 43 0.97 8.88 33.03
CA LYS A 43 1.38 9.72 34.18
C LYS A 43 2.51 9.11 35.02
N ASN A 44 3.28 8.17 34.51
CA ASN A 44 4.38 7.56 35.26
C ASN A 44 5.71 8.09 34.76
N GLY A 45 6.50 8.59 35.72
CA GLY A 45 7.80 9.20 35.54
C GLY A 45 8.87 8.23 35.02
N ASP A 46 8.84 7.95 33.73
CA ASP A 46 9.89 7.22 33.06
C ASP A 46 11.17 8.08 32.98
N ARG A 47 12.31 7.46 33.30
CA ARG A 47 13.61 8.15 33.35
C ARG A 47 13.99 8.71 31.98
N ALA A 48 14.65 9.84 31.94
CA ALA A 48 15.24 10.40 30.75
C ALA A 48 16.21 9.37 30.13
N GLY A 49 15.87 8.88 28.92
CA GLY A 49 16.65 7.86 28.21
C GLY A 49 15.89 6.59 27.82
N ASP A 50 14.70 6.34 28.41
CA ASP A 50 13.95 5.07 28.17
C ASP A 50 12.81 5.20 27.13
N ALA A 51 12.55 6.39 26.59
CA ALA A 51 11.52 6.56 25.58
C ALA A 51 11.97 5.95 24.22
N PRO A 52 11.16 5.07 23.60
CA PRO A 52 11.52 4.51 22.31
C PRO A 52 11.58 5.61 21.25
N ARG A 53 12.47 5.43 20.27
CA ARG A 53 12.55 6.30 19.09
C ARG A 53 11.20 6.32 18.36
N PRO A 54 10.89 7.34 17.54
CA PRO A 54 9.60 7.46 16.86
C PRO A 54 9.11 6.18 16.19
N MET A 55 9.98 5.45 15.48
CA MET A 55 9.63 4.21 14.80
C MET A 55 9.19 3.07 15.75
N GLY A 56 9.71 3.03 16.97
CA GLY A 56 9.41 1.99 17.97
C GLY A 56 8.09 2.22 18.72
N ASN A 57 7.42 3.33 18.51
CA ASN A 57 6.18 3.63 19.20
C ASN A 57 4.99 2.92 18.57
N ALA A 58 4.11 2.37 19.41
CA ALA A 58 2.87 1.78 18.95
C ALA A 58 1.99 2.76 18.17
N PHE A 59 1.21 2.24 17.23
CA PHE A 59 0.26 3.03 16.45
C PHE A 59 -1.14 2.42 16.52
N PRO A 60 -2.10 3.11 17.16
CA PRO A 60 -3.49 2.67 17.16
C PRO A 60 -4.16 3.05 15.85
N LEU A 61 -4.89 2.10 15.25
CA LEU A 61 -5.67 2.28 14.04
C LEU A 61 -7.01 1.57 14.20
N ARG A 62 -8.08 2.29 14.50
CA ARG A 62 -9.36 1.76 14.99
C ARG A 62 -9.18 0.82 16.19
N GLY A 63 -9.70 -0.41 16.11
CA GLY A 63 -9.54 -1.44 17.13
C GLY A 63 -8.23 -2.23 17.04
N VAL A 64 -7.36 -1.93 16.06
CA VAL A 64 -6.07 -2.59 15.88
C VAL A 64 -4.95 -1.71 16.44
N LYS A 65 -4.02 -2.30 17.20
CA LYS A 65 -2.82 -1.64 17.70
C LYS A 65 -1.60 -2.29 17.05
N LEU A 66 -0.87 -1.52 16.26
CA LEU A 66 0.43 -1.92 15.72
C LEU A 66 1.51 -1.74 16.81
N ALA A 67 2.41 -2.70 16.93
CA ALA A 67 3.47 -2.67 17.96
C ALA A 67 4.49 -1.54 17.72
N ASN A 68 4.70 -1.19 16.47
CA ASN A 68 5.60 -0.11 16.02
C ASN A 68 5.11 0.46 14.68
N ARG A 69 5.87 1.40 14.11
CA ARG A 69 5.48 2.15 12.90
C ARG A 69 6.19 1.70 11.63
N VAL A 70 6.82 0.54 11.68
CA VAL A 70 7.50 -0.06 10.53
C VAL A 70 6.56 -1.04 9.85
N VAL A 71 6.48 -0.93 8.53
CA VAL A 71 5.65 -1.78 7.69
C VAL A 71 6.51 -2.46 6.63
N TRP A 72 6.22 -3.71 6.34
CA TRP A 72 6.81 -4.40 5.21
C TRP A 72 5.74 -4.83 4.21
N ALA A 73 5.98 -4.53 2.93
CA ALA A 73 5.11 -4.88 1.82
C ALA A 73 5.93 -5.54 0.70
N PRO A 74 5.80 -6.85 0.49
CA PRO A 74 6.59 -7.57 -0.50
C PRO A 74 6.16 -7.24 -1.93
N THR A 75 7.11 -7.36 -2.86
CA THR A 75 6.80 -7.50 -4.28
C THR A 75 6.16 -8.86 -4.56
N ALA A 76 5.27 -8.93 -5.56
CA ALA A 76 4.58 -10.17 -5.92
C ALA A 76 5.56 -11.23 -6.44
N PRO A 77 5.62 -12.44 -5.85
CA PRO A 77 6.46 -13.53 -6.31
C PRO A 77 5.89 -14.24 -7.56
N TYR A 78 4.65 -13.92 -7.95
CA TYR A 78 3.91 -14.57 -9.04
C TYR A 78 3.95 -16.11 -8.98
N ALA A 79 3.85 -16.67 -7.79
CA ALA A 79 4.00 -18.10 -7.50
C ALA A 79 2.67 -18.85 -7.29
N ALA A 80 1.54 -18.12 -7.29
CA ALA A 80 0.23 -18.72 -7.09
C ALA A 80 -0.23 -19.56 -8.30
N ARG A 81 -1.10 -20.52 -8.05
CA ARG A 81 -1.83 -21.26 -9.07
C ARG A 81 -3.31 -20.96 -8.94
N GLU A 82 -3.95 -20.43 -9.98
CA GLU A 82 -5.36 -20.03 -9.97
C GLU A 82 -5.74 -19.12 -8.78
N GLY A 83 -4.83 -18.26 -8.35
CA GLY A 83 -5.01 -17.39 -7.21
C GLY A 83 -4.70 -18.03 -5.84
N MET A 84 -4.41 -19.34 -5.79
CA MET A 84 -4.13 -20.05 -4.54
C MET A 84 -2.75 -19.65 -4.00
N PRO A 85 -2.65 -18.99 -2.83
CA PRO A 85 -1.37 -18.80 -2.16
C PRO A 85 -0.80 -20.14 -1.70
N ASN A 86 0.52 -20.25 -1.67
CA ASN A 86 1.23 -21.51 -1.41
C ASN A 86 2.40 -21.32 -0.43
N ASP A 87 3.21 -22.34 -0.27
CA ASP A 87 4.34 -22.34 0.68
C ASP A 87 5.38 -21.25 0.39
N ARG A 88 5.54 -20.78 -0.86
CA ARG A 88 6.41 -19.64 -1.17
C ARG A 88 5.89 -18.35 -0.56
N HIS A 89 4.57 -18.13 -0.60
CA HIS A 89 3.93 -16.99 0.06
C HIS A 89 4.10 -17.11 1.59
N GLN A 90 3.86 -18.30 2.15
CA GLN A 90 4.03 -18.57 3.58
C GLN A 90 5.47 -18.36 4.02
N ALA A 91 6.46 -18.88 3.29
CA ALA A 91 7.87 -18.70 3.61
C ALA A 91 8.26 -17.22 3.62
N ARG A 92 7.85 -16.47 2.57
CA ARG A 92 8.18 -15.05 2.44
C ARG A 92 7.50 -14.18 3.51
N LEU A 93 6.23 -14.42 3.80
CA LEU A 93 5.47 -13.67 4.82
C LEU A 93 5.78 -14.13 6.25
N GLY A 94 6.40 -15.30 6.42
CA GLY A 94 6.80 -15.89 7.69
C GLY A 94 8.27 -15.68 8.05
N GLU A 95 9.03 -14.90 7.30
CA GLU A 95 10.44 -14.63 7.60
C GLU A 95 10.63 -14.06 9.02
N ARG A 96 11.65 -14.55 9.73
CA ARG A 96 11.82 -14.29 11.19
C ARG A 96 11.93 -12.81 11.50
N TRP A 97 12.61 -12.01 10.67
CA TRP A 97 12.80 -10.58 10.88
C TRP A 97 11.50 -9.77 10.76
N LEU A 98 10.48 -10.31 10.06
CA LEU A 98 9.17 -9.66 9.94
C LEU A 98 8.42 -9.56 11.28
N ARG A 99 8.87 -10.29 12.30
CA ARG A 99 8.31 -10.19 13.66
C ARG A 99 8.71 -8.92 14.38
N GLU A 100 9.68 -8.18 13.84
CA GLU A 100 10.13 -6.88 14.35
C GLU A 100 9.37 -5.71 13.74
N VAL A 101 8.53 -5.94 12.69
CA VAL A 101 7.69 -4.90 12.10
C VAL A 101 6.29 -4.88 12.72
N GLY A 102 5.67 -3.71 12.75
CA GLY A 102 4.31 -3.55 13.30
C GLY A 102 3.22 -4.11 12.38
N LEU A 103 3.46 -4.09 11.06
CA LEU A 103 2.51 -4.55 10.06
C LEU A 103 3.23 -5.21 8.89
N VAL A 104 2.75 -6.40 8.51
CA VAL A 104 3.10 -7.07 7.25
C VAL A 104 1.93 -6.90 6.28
N MET A 105 2.22 -6.56 5.05
CA MET A 105 1.21 -6.51 3.98
C MET A 105 1.43 -7.66 3.01
N THR A 106 0.35 -8.18 2.44
CA THR A 106 0.47 -9.11 1.32
C THR A 106 0.84 -8.38 0.03
N GLU A 107 1.25 -9.10 -0.99
CA GLU A 107 1.15 -8.61 -2.37
C GLU A 107 -0.31 -8.28 -2.73
N PRO A 108 -0.57 -7.55 -3.84
CA PRO A 108 -1.92 -7.34 -4.33
C PRO A 108 -2.62 -8.68 -4.62
N ALA A 109 -3.63 -9.02 -3.83
CA ALA A 109 -4.48 -10.19 -4.03
C ALA A 109 -5.65 -9.84 -4.94
N ALA A 110 -5.82 -10.62 -6.02
CA ALA A 110 -6.89 -10.39 -6.97
C ALA A 110 -8.26 -10.74 -6.37
N VAL A 111 -9.25 -9.86 -6.58
CA VAL A 111 -10.64 -10.05 -6.11
C VAL A 111 -11.47 -10.93 -7.04
N SER A 112 -10.95 -11.25 -8.24
CA SER A 112 -11.58 -12.13 -9.23
C SER A 112 -10.50 -12.78 -10.11
N PRO A 113 -10.82 -13.84 -10.86
CA PRO A 113 -9.87 -14.46 -11.79
C PRO A 113 -9.30 -13.49 -12.82
N GLU A 114 -10.15 -12.64 -13.41
CA GLU A 114 -9.75 -11.60 -14.36
C GLU A 114 -9.10 -10.38 -13.70
N GLY A 115 -9.17 -10.25 -12.39
CA GLY A 115 -8.48 -9.20 -11.61
C GLY A 115 -6.98 -9.43 -11.46
N ARG A 116 -6.45 -10.58 -11.86
CA ARG A 116 -5.03 -10.91 -11.77
C ARG A 116 -4.19 -10.10 -12.77
N ILE A 117 -2.96 -9.76 -12.39
CA ILE A 117 -1.98 -9.18 -13.31
C ILE A 117 -1.44 -10.29 -14.21
N THR A 118 -0.97 -11.40 -13.60
CA THR A 118 -0.44 -12.59 -14.28
C THR A 118 -1.16 -13.84 -13.78
N PRO A 119 -1.06 -14.97 -14.46
CA PRO A 119 -1.59 -16.25 -13.96
C PRO A 119 -1.06 -16.62 -12.57
N GLY A 120 0.15 -16.14 -12.23
CA GLY A 120 0.82 -16.42 -10.96
C GLY A 120 0.44 -15.50 -9.79
N CYS A 121 -0.47 -14.53 -9.95
CA CYS A 121 -0.92 -13.68 -8.87
C CYS A 121 -1.74 -14.44 -7.83
N ALA A 122 -1.51 -14.14 -6.55
CA ALA A 122 -2.42 -14.58 -5.49
C ALA A 122 -3.79 -13.89 -5.61
N GLY A 123 -4.82 -14.51 -5.08
CA GLY A 123 -6.18 -14.00 -5.07
C GLY A 123 -6.94 -14.39 -3.81
N ILE A 124 -8.13 -13.81 -3.66
CA ILE A 124 -9.08 -14.16 -2.61
C ILE A 124 -10.51 -14.06 -3.16
N TYR A 125 -10.83 -14.99 -4.08
CA TYR A 125 -12.10 -15.01 -4.84
C TYR A 125 -12.76 -16.38 -4.90
N ARG A 126 -12.21 -17.39 -4.19
CA ARG A 126 -12.78 -18.74 -4.03
C ARG A 126 -12.69 -19.16 -2.57
N ALA A 127 -13.58 -20.00 -2.11
CA ALA A 127 -13.63 -20.47 -0.72
C ALA A 127 -12.32 -21.18 -0.29
N GLU A 128 -11.66 -21.90 -1.20
CA GLU A 128 -10.41 -22.60 -0.93
C GLU A 128 -9.26 -21.61 -0.62
N HIS A 129 -9.31 -20.39 -1.15
CA HIS A 129 -8.30 -19.36 -0.86
C HIS A 129 -8.33 -18.94 0.60
N VAL A 130 -9.52 -18.96 1.25
CA VAL A 130 -9.68 -18.59 2.67
C VAL A 130 -8.83 -19.47 3.56
N ALA A 131 -8.89 -20.80 3.39
CA ALA A 131 -8.12 -21.73 4.20
C ALA A 131 -6.61 -21.58 3.99
N ALA A 132 -6.18 -21.29 2.76
CA ALA A 132 -4.76 -21.09 2.45
C ALA A 132 -4.24 -19.78 3.08
N TRP A 133 -4.98 -18.69 2.97
CA TRP A 133 -4.64 -17.43 3.64
C TRP A 133 -4.69 -17.54 5.16
N ALA A 134 -5.68 -18.23 5.73
CA ALA A 134 -5.81 -18.43 7.17
C ALA A 134 -4.58 -19.10 7.79
N ARG A 135 -3.96 -20.09 7.09
CA ARG A 135 -2.70 -20.71 7.53
C ARG A 135 -1.55 -19.69 7.59
N ILE A 136 -1.45 -18.81 6.59
CA ILE A 136 -0.42 -17.76 6.55
C ILE A 136 -0.66 -16.76 7.68
N VAL A 137 -1.89 -16.27 7.86
CA VAL A 137 -2.28 -15.35 8.93
C VAL A 137 -1.96 -15.93 10.29
N ALA A 138 -2.34 -17.18 10.54
CA ALA A 138 -2.05 -17.88 11.80
C ALA A 138 -0.54 -17.97 12.09
N SER A 139 0.29 -18.21 11.07
CA SER A 139 1.75 -18.27 11.24
C SER A 139 2.38 -16.94 11.63
N ILE A 140 1.78 -15.81 11.22
CA ILE A 140 2.22 -14.46 11.59
C ILE A 140 1.73 -14.08 12.98
N HIS A 141 0.50 -14.50 13.34
CA HIS A 141 -0.08 -14.24 14.66
C HIS A 141 0.46 -15.17 15.76
N ASP A 142 1.32 -16.14 15.42
CA ASP A 142 1.88 -17.05 16.44
C ASP A 142 2.71 -16.29 17.47
N SER A 143 2.09 -16.09 18.63
CA SER A 143 2.65 -15.35 19.76
C SER A 143 3.73 -16.12 20.52
N SER A 144 3.96 -17.41 20.23
CA SER A 144 5.03 -18.19 20.88
C SER A 144 6.41 -17.60 20.58
N LEU A 145 6.50 -16.71 19.62
CA LEU A 145 7.72 -16.17 19.04
C LEU A 145 7.87 -14.65 19.19
N SER A 146 6.86 -13.95 19.75
CA SER A 146 6.92 -12.50 20.01
C SER A 146 5.96 -12.11 21.15
N GLN A 147 6.38 -11.15 22.00
CA GLN A 147 5.52 -10.60 23.06
C GLN A 147 4.36 -9.74 22.52
N SER A 148 4.46 -9.26 21.29
CA SER A 148 3.42 -8.48 20.61
C SER A 148 3.34 -8.96 19.15
N PRO A 149 2.30 -9.74 18.78
CA PRO A 149 2.22 -10.34 17.46
C PRO A 149 2.12 -9.25 16.38
N THR A 150 2.93 -9.43 15.34
CA THR A 150 2.87 -8.63 14.13
C THR A 150 1.47 -8.70 13.53
N LYS A 151 0.97 -7.57 13.03
CA LYS A 151 -0.32 -7.50 12.33
C LYS A 151 -0.14 -7.75 10.84
N ILE A 152 -1.19 -8.27 10.20
CA ILE A 152 -1.19 -8.54 8.76
C ILE A 152 -2.36 -7.88 8.06
N ALA A 153 -2.07 -7.23 6.92
CA ALA A 153 -3.05 -6.66 6.02
C ALA A 153 -3.02 -7.34 4.66
N ILE A 154 -4.20 -7.55 4.06
CA ILE A 154 -4.30 -7.98 2.66
C ILE A 154 -4.59 -6.78 1.76
N GLN A 155 -3.91 -6.72 0.59
CA GLN A 155 -4.21 -5.75 -0.45
C GLN A 155 -5.22 -6.33 -1.43
N LEU A 156 -6.45 -5.80 -1.47
CA LEU A 156 -7.48 -6.19 -2.44
C LEU A 156 -7.33 -5.37 -3.71
N ALA A 157 -7.14 -6.03 -4.83
CA ALA A 157 -6.84 -5.39 -6.10
C ALA A 157 -7.56 -6.05 -7.29
N HIS A 158 -7.75 -5.25 -8.33
CA HIS A 158 -8.12 -5.71 -9.66
C HIS A 158 -7.22 -5.00 -10.67
N SER A 159 -6.42 -5.75 -11.42
CA SER A 159 -5.39 -5.22 -12.32
C SER A 159 -5.92 -4.29 -13.42
N GLY A 160 -7.20 -4.44 -13.78
CA GLY A 160 -7.80 -3.63 -14.84
C GLY A 160 -7.07 -3.80 -16.18
N ARG A 161 -6.79 -2.68 -16.84
CA ARG A 161 -6.11 -2.63 -18.14
C ARG A 161 -4.64 -3.11 -18.11
N ARG A 162 -4.07 -3.35 -16.93
CA ARG A 162 -2.71 -3.87 -16.72
C ARG A 162 -2.67 -5.36 -16.42
N GLY A 163 -3.79 -6.06 -16.57
CA GLY A 163 -3.91 -7.50 -16.36
C GLY A 163 -3.57 -8.33 -17.59
N SER A 164 -3.68 -9.66 -17.44
CA SER A 164 -3.44 -10.64 -18.50
C SER A 164 -2.04 -10.53 -19.12
N THR A 165 -1.03 -10.33 -18.27
CA THR A 165 0.37 -10.17 -18.67
C THR A 165 1.22 -11.35 -18.23
N ARG A 166 2.38 -11.50 -18.89
CA ARG A 166 3.44 -12.39 -18.42
C ARG A 166 4.04 -11.88 -17.13
N PRO A 167 4.69 -12.75 -16.32
CA PRO A 167 5.56 -12.31 -15.27
C PRO A 167 6.66 -11.37 -15.81
N ARG A 168 7.13 -10.45 -14.97
CA ARG A 168 8.05 -9.38 -15.41
C ARG A 168 9.36 -9.87 -16.00
N TRP A 169 9.90 -10.98 -15.49
CA TRP A 169 11.11 -11.61 -16.03
C TRP A 169 10.94 -12.20 -17.44
N GLU A 170 9.70 -12.35 -17.92
CA GLU A 170 9.39 -12.72 -19.30
C GLU A 170 9.08 -11.49 -20.19
N GLY A 171 9.24 -10.29 -19.65
CA GLY A 171 8.99 -9.02 -20.33
C GLY A 171 7.94 -8.16 -19.63
N LEU A 172 8.35 -6.96 -19.24
CA LEU A 172 7.52 -6.01 -18.50
C LEU A 172 6.26 -5.64 -19.30
N ASP A 173 5.09 -5.76 -18.66
CA ASP A 173 3.77 -5.39 -19.20
C ASP A 173 3.45 -6.04 -20.58
N ARG A 174 4.05 -7.19 -20.89
CA ARG A 174 3.77 -7.94 -22.11
C ARG A 174 2.52 -8.80 -21.95
N PRO A 175 1.58 -8.81 -22.92
CA PRO A 175 0.43 -9.70 -22.89
C PRO A 175 0.85 -11.17 -22.82
N LEU A 176 -0.01 -12.01 -22.29
CA LEU A 176 0.16 -13.46 -22.38
C LEU A 176 0.23 -13.88 -23.85
N ARG A 177 0.95 -14.96 -24.15
CA ARG A 177 1.00 -15.54 -25.50
C ARG A 177 -0.32 -16.21 -25.84
N ASP A 178 -0.88 -16.90 -24.85
CA ASP A 178 -2.14 -17.63 -24.93
C ASP A 178 -2.90 -17.53 -23.60
N GLY A 179 -4.20 -17.91 -23.57
CA GLY A 179 -5.01 -17.91 -22.34
C GLY A 179 -5.31 -16.51 -21.81
N ASN A 180 -5.28 -15.49 -22.67
CA ASN A 180 -5.64 -14.14 -22.29
C ASN A 180 -7.09 -14.07 -21.83
N TRP A 181 -7.35 -13.27 -20.79
CA TRP A 181 -8.69 -12.97 -20.31
C TRP A 181 -9.10 -11.55 -20.62
N PRO A 182 -10.42 -11.24 -20.66
CA PRO A 182 -10.92 -9.89 -20.91
C PRO A 182 -10.43 -8.91 -19.85
N LEU A 183 -10.04 -7.72 -20.27
CA LEU A 183 -9.63 -6.63 -19.40
C LEU A 183 -10.75 -5.60 -19.25
N PHE A 184 -10.82 -4.95 -18.10
CA PHE A 184 -11.74 -3.86 -17.81
C PHE A 184 -10.98 -2.55 -17.50
N SER A 185 -11.60 -1.42 -17.84
CA SER A 185 -11.08 -0.09 -17.48
C SER A 185 -12.21 0.94 -17.49
N ALA A 186 -11.93 2.14 -16.98
CA ALA A 186 -12.84 3.29 -17.12
C ALA A 186 -13.11 3.64 -18.58
N SER A 187 -12.09 3.55 -19.43
CA SER A 187 -12.18 3.78 -20.87
C SER A 187 -11.37 2.74 -21.64
N PRO A 188 -11.64 2.50 -22.95
CA PRO A 188 -11.01 1.45 -23.74
C PRO A 188 -9.61 1.83 -24.22
N LEU A 189 -8.74 2.24 -23.27
CA LEU A 189 -7.38 2.70 -23.51
C LEU A 189 -6.38 1.61 -23.05
N PRO A 190 -5.59 1.00 -23.95
CA PRO A 190 -4.60 0.01 -23.57
C PRO A 190 -3.46 0.67 -22.75
N TYR A 191 -2.77 -0.10 -21.90
CA TYR A 191 -1.67 0.41 -21.09
C TYR A 191 -0.43 0.70 -21.94
N THR A 192 -0.07 -0.24 -22.81
CA THR A 192 1.00 -0.09 -23.80
C THR A 192 0.43 -0.32 -25.21
N PRO A 193 1.15 0.07 -26.28
CA PRO A 193 0.72 -0.25 -27.65
C PRO A 193 0.55 -1.74 -27.94
N LEU A 194 1.15 -2.60 -27.13
CA LEU A 194 1.07 -4.05 -27.27
C LEU A 194 0.03 -4.70 -26.34
N SER A 195 -0.49 -3.94 -25.37
CA SER A 195 -1.49 -4.44 -24.44
C SER A 195 -2.83 -4.64 -25.11
N GLN A 196 -3.63 -5.58 -24.60
CA GLN A 196 -5.02 -5.72 -25.01
C GLN A 196 -5.79 -4.43 -24.74
N VAL A 197 -6.70 -4.07 -25.66
CA VAL A 197 -7.64 -2.97 -25.43
C VAL A 197 -8.67 -3.43 -24.39
N PRO A 198 -8.77 -2.76 -23.23
CA PRO A 198 -9.74 -3.14 -22.21
C PRO A 198 -11.17 -2.77 -22.65
N LYS A 199 -12.15 -3.51 -22.17
CA LYS A 199 -13.56 -3.12 -22.27
C LYS A 199 -13.83 -1.94 -21.36
N GLU A 200 -14.47 -0.89 -21.86
CA GLU A 200 -15.07 0.14 -21.03
C GLU A 200 -16.18 -0.46 -20.17
N MET A 201 -16.10 -0.24 -18.84
CA MET A 201 -17.07 -0.82 -17.91
C MET A 201 -18.46 -0.19 -18.04
N GLY A 202 -19.44 -1.02 -18.37
CA GLY A 202 -20.87 -0.70 -18.26
C GLY A 202 -21.38 -0.85 -16.82
N ALA A 203 -22.66 -0.62 -16.61
CA ALA A 203 -23.29 -0.74 -15.28
C ALA A 203 -23.18 -2.16 -14.71
N ALA A 204 -23.41 -3.18 -15.55
CA ALA A 204 -23.31 -4.59 -15.14
C ALA A 204 -21.88 -4.98 -14.74
N ASP A 205 -20.87 -4.48 -15.47
CA ASP A 205 -19.47 -4.76 -15.14
C ASP A 205 -19.07 -4.11 -13.82
N ARG A 206 -19.48 -2.84 -13.59
CA ARG A 206 -19.24 -2.14 -12.33
C ARG A 206 -19.89 -2.85 -11.15
N GLU A 207 -21.12 -3.31 -11.31
CA GLU A 207 -21.83 -4.05 -10.27
C GLU A 207 -21.16 -5.40 -9.97
N LYS A 208 -20.73 -6.13 -11.00
CA LYS A 208 -20.00 -7.38 -10.82
C LYS A 208 -18.72 -7.16 -10.01
N VAL A 209 -17.87 -6.23 -10.45
CA VAL A 209 -16.59 -5.97 -9.77
C VAL A 209 -16.82 -5.45 -8.34
N ARG A 210 -17.83 -4.63 -8.10
CA ARG A 210 -18.20 -4.20 -6.74
C ARG A 210 -18.53 -5.41 -5.85
N LYS A 211 -19.28 -6.38 -6.36
CA LYS A 211 -19.57 -7.64 -5.65
C LYS A 211 -18.32 -8.47 -5.41
N ASP A 212 -17.40 -8.53 -6.38
CA ASP A 212 -16.12 -9.24 -6.21
C ASP A 212 -15.30 -8.65 -5.05
N PHE A 213 -15.25 -7.31 -4.91
CA PHE A 213 -14.59 -6.65 -3.77
C PHE A 213 -15.29 -6.93 -2.43
N ILE A 214 -16.62 -6.93 -2.39
CA ILE A 214 -17.40 -7.31 -1.19
C ILE A 214 -17.04 -8.73 -0.77
N GLN A 215 -17.16 -9.70 -1.67
CA GLN A 215 -16.85 -11.09 -1.41
C GLN A 215 -15.40 -11.29 -0.95
N ALA A 216 -14.45 -10.61 -1.60
CA ALA A 216 -13.05 -10.66 -1.20
C ALA A 216 -12.81 -10.11 0.21
N ALA A 217 -13.51 -9.05 0.61
CA ALA A 217 -13.42 -8.50 1.96
C ALA A 217 -14.02 -9.48 3.02
N GLU A 218 -15.16 -10.09 2.75
CA GLU A 218 -15.76 -11.10 3.62
C GLU A 218 -14.83 -12.32 3.79
N MET A 219 -14.21 -12.78 2.69
CA MET A 219 -13.24 -13.88 2.73
C MET A 219 -11.96 -13.48 3.49
N ALA A 220 -11.52 -12.24 3.38
CA ALA A 220 -10.37 -11.72 4.13
C ALA A 220 -10.64 -11.68 5.64
N ASP A 221 -11.86 -11.33 6.05
CA ASP A 221 -12.26 -11.39 7.45
C ASP A 221 -12.29 -12.84 7.96
N GLN A 222 -12.88 -13.75 7.19
CA GLN A 222 -12.90 -15.20 7.51
C GLN A 222 -11.48 -15.79 7.61
N ALA A 223 -10.53 -15.32 6.79
CA ALA A 223 -9.13 -15.74 6.85
C ALA A 223 -8.37 -15.15 8.05
N GLY A 224 -8.96 -14.19 8.78
CA GLY A 224 -8.41 -13.63 10.01
C GLY A 224 -7.48 -12.43 9.82
N PHE A 225 -7.48 -11.77 8.66
CA PHE A 225 -6.69 -10.55 8.45
C PHE A 225 -7.09 -9.44 9.43
N ASP A 226 -6.09 -8.68 9.91
CA ASP A 226 -6.32 -7.55 10.83
C ASP A 226 -6.77 -6.28 10.11
N MET A 227 -6.40 -6.11 8.84
CA MET A 227 -6.67 -4.92 8.04
C MET A 227 -6.80 -5.29 6.56
N ILE A 228 -7.58 -4.52 5.81
CA ILE A 228 -7.55 -4.56 4.34
C ILE A 228 -7.04 -3.24 3.78
N GLN A 229 -6.39 -3.32 2.61
CA GLN A 229 -6.06 -2.16 1.79
C GLN A 229 -6.70 -2.30 0.42
N LEU A 230 -7.49 -1.31 0.01
CA LEU A 230 -8.01 -1.23 -1.36
C LEU A 230 -6.97 -0.54 -2.26
N HIS A 231 -6.68 -1.13 -3.40
CA HIS A 231 -5.64 -0.63 -4.30
C HIS A 231 -6.22 0.30 -5.38
N PHE A 232 -6.12 1.62 -5.14
CA PHE A 232 -6.57 2.69 -6.05
C PHE A 232 -5.38 3.39 -6.72
N ALA A 233 -4.28 2.67 -6.97
CA ALA A 233 -3.04 3.21 -7.50
C ALA A 233 -2.54 2.47 -8.75
N HIS A 234 -1.43 2.92 -9.32
CA HIS A 234 -0.63 2.26 -10.36
C HIS A 234 -1.39 1.97 -11.66
N GLY A 235 -2.43 2.74 -11.98
CA GLY A 235 -3.20 2.55 -13.20
C GLY A 235 -4.01 1.25 -13.26
N TYR A 236 -4.21 0.57 -12.11
CA TYR A 236 -5.10 -0.58 -11.98
C TYR A 236 -6.57 -0.16 -12.10
N LEU A 237 -7.51 -1.08 -11.96
CA LEU A 237 -8.90 -0.83 -12.34
C LEU A 237 -9.49 0.41 -11.67
N LEU A 238 -9.44 0.51 -10.33
CA LEU A 238 -10.01 1.64 -9.61
C LEU A 238 -9.23 2.93 -9.87
N ALA A 239 -7.91 2.85 -9.99
CA ALA A 239 -7.06 3.97 -10.42
C ALA A 239 -7.38 4.44 -11.84
N SER A 240 -7.84 3.54 -12.73
CA SER A 240 -8.21 3.93 -14.10
C SER A 240 -9.39 4.89 -14.16
N PHE A 241 -10.26 4.88 -13.13
CA PHE A 241 -11.32 5.87 -13.00
C PHE A 241 -10.79 7.21 -12.48
N LEU A 242 -9.77 7.22 -11.64
CA LEU A 242 -9.26 8.41 -10.96
C LEU A 242 -8.48 9.34 -11.90
N SER A 243 -7.59 8.78 -12.70
CA SER A 243 -6.72 9.58 -13.57
C SER A 243 -7.44 10.07 -14.83
N PRO A 244 -7.32 11.38 -15.17
CA PRO A 244 -7.83 11.90 -16.44
C PRO A 244 -7.20 11.24 -17.66
N LEU A 245 -5.97 10.73 -17.55
CA LEU A 245 -5.26 10.05 -18.64
C LEU A 245 -5.91 8.72 -19.03
N THR A 246 -6.65 8.10 -18.10
CA THR A 246 -7.24 6.77 -18.28
C THR A 246 -8.77 6.77 -18.25
N ASN A 247 -9.36 7.89 -17.84
CA ASN A 247 -10.80 8.08 -17.78
C ASN A 247 -11.24 9.20 -18.75
N GLN A 248 -11.66 8.82 -19.93
CA GLN A 248 -12.18 9.70 -20.96
C GLN A 248 -13.72 9.59 -21.10
N ARG A 249 -14.39 9.15 -20.04
CA ARG A 249 -15.84 9.01 -20.00
C ARG A 249 -16.53 10.37 -20.03
N SER A 250 -17.68 10.42 -20.70
CA SER A 250 -18.57 11.58 -20.76
C SER A 250 -19.82 11.44 -19.89
N ASP A 251 -19.97 10.30 -19.18
CA ASP A 251 -21.07 10.06 -18.26
C ASP A 251 -20.73 10.52 -16.81
N GLY A 252 -21.61 10.24 -15.85
CA GLY A 252 -21.44 10.59 -14.44
C GLY A 252 -20.24 9.96 -13.72
N TYR A 253 -19.40 9.20 -14.43
CA TYR A 253 -18.18 8.56 -13.90
C TYR A 253 -16.90 9.15 -14.52
N GLY A 254 -17.01 10.21 -15.33
CA GLY A 254 -15.89 10.88 -16.00
C GLY A 254 -15.91 12.39 -15.88
N GLY A 255 -14.88 13.06 -16.37
CA GLY A 255 -14.74 14.52 -16.33
C GLY A 255 -14.22 15.04 -14.98
N SER A 256 -15.07 15.63 -14.15
CA SER A 256 -14.67 16.20 -12.86
C SER A 256 -14.11 15.15 -11.90
N LEU A 257 -13.27 15.57 -10.94
CA LEU A 257 -12.72 14.65 -9.91
C LEU A 257 -13.84 13.96 -9.11
N ASP A 258 -14.93 14.65 -8.79
CA ASP A 258 -16.08 14.07 -8.10
C ASP A 258 -16.70 12.91 -8.89
N ASN A 259 -16.87 13.07 -10.20
CA ASN A 259 -17.38 12.01 -11.06
C ASN A 259 -16.38 10.85 -11.18
N ARG A 260 -15.09 11.16 -11.34
CA ARG A 260 -14.03 10.14 -11.39
C ARG A 260 -13.90 9.35 -10.11
N MET A 261 -14.16 9.97 -8.96
CA MET A 261 -14.17 9.32 -7.65
C MET A 261 -15.45 8.50 -7.38
N ARG A 262 -16.52 8.71 -8.11
CA ARG A 262 -17.83 8.06 -7.85
C ARG A 262 -17.72 6.55 -7.75
N TYR A 263 -17.19 5.88 -8.77
CA TYR A 263 -17.10 4.42 -8.75
C TYR A 263 -16.10 3.88 -7.70
N PRO A 264 -14.88 4.42 -7.56
CA PRO A 264 -14.00 4.05 -6.45
C PRO A 264 -14.65 4.20 -5.07
N LEU A 265 -15.44 5.25 -4.83
CA LEU A 265 -16.16 5.42 -3.57
C LEU A 265 -17.32 4.45 -3.40
N GLU A 266 -18.06 4.11 -4.46
CA GLU A 266 -19.09 3.06 -4.43
C GLU A 266 -18.51 1.71 -4.01
N VAL A 267 -17.30 1.37 -4.48
CA VAL A 267 -16.57 0.17 -4.06
C VAL A 267 -16.11 0.29 -2.61
N PHE A 268 -15.53 1.43 -2.22
CA PHE A 268 -15.11 1.67 -0.84
C PHE A 268 -16.26 1.53 0.16
N ASP A 269 -17.38 2.20 -0.10
CA ASP A 269 -18.56 2.17 0.77
C ASP A 269 -19.12 0.75 0.90
N ALA A 270 -19.18 0.01 -0.20
CA ALA A 270 -19.67 -1.35 -0.21
C ALA A 270 -18.77 -2.30 0.60
N VAL A 271 -17.45 -2.14 0.49
CA VAL A 271 -16.48 -2.89 1.29
C VAL A 271 -16.54 -2.48 2.76
N ARG A 272 -16.65 -1.17 3.07
CA ARG A 272 -16.75 -0.70 4.46
C ARG A 272 -18.03 -1.26 5.16
N ALA A 273 -19.09 -1.43 4.42
CA ALA A 273 -20.35 -1.94 4.94
C ALA A 273 -20.29 -3.42 5.43
N VAL A 274 -19.39 -4.22 4.87
CA VAL A 274 -19.24 -5.65 5.22
C VAL A 274 -18.01 -5.94 6.08
N TRP A 275 -16.97 -5.08 6.02
CA TRP A 275 -15.76 -5.24 6.82
C TRP A 275 -16.02 -4.83 8.27
N PRO A 276 -15.59 -5.61 9.30
CA PRO A 276 -15.85 -5.30 10.69
C PRO A 276 -15.50 -3.86 11.09
N GLU A 277 -16.37 -3.19 11.81
CA GLU A 277 -16.19 -1.79 12.18
C GLU A 277 -14.92 -1.56 13.02
N THR A 278 -14.52 -2.55 13.82
CA THR A 278 -13.31 -2.50 14.65
C THR A 278 -12.02 -2.68 13.85
N LYS A 279 -12.10 -3.20 12.62
CA LYS A 279 -10.94 -3.41 11.76
C LYS A 279 -10.74 -2.25 10.79
N PRO A 280 -9.51 -1.74 10.63
CA PRO A 280 -9.23 -0.61 9.74
C PRO A 280 -9.30 -0.99 8.26
N ILE A 281 -9.62 0.03 7.43
CA ILE A 281 -9.47 -0.01 5.98
C ILE A 281 -8.47 1.06 5.57
N ALA A 282 -7.42 0.64 4.84
CA ALA A 282 -6.53 1.54 4.12
C ALA A 282 -6.91 1.64 2.64
N VAL A 283 -6.50 2.73 2.00
CA VAL A 283 -6.57 2.89 0.54
C VAL A 283 -5.21 3.34 0.02
N ALA A 284 -4.67 2.62 -0.96
CA ALA A 284 -3.48 3.05 -1.69
C ALA A 284 -3.87 3.95 -2.85
N ILE A 285 -3.29 5.14 -2.96
CA ILE A 285 -3.52 6.09 -4.05
C ILE A 285 -2.23 6.48 -4.75
N SER A 286 -2.28 6.78 -6.05
CA SER A 286 -1.18 7.47 -6.74
C SER A 286 -1.30 8.97 -6.49
N ALA A 287 -0.34 9.54 -5.77
CA ALA A 287 -0.32 10.97 -5.46
C ALA A 287 0.04 11.85 -6.66
N THR A 288 0.57 11.25 -7.71
CA THR A 288 0.85 11.86 -9.01
C THR A 288 0.98 10.77 -10.06
N ASP A 289 0.60 11.07 -11.29
CA ASP A 289 0.86 10.18 -12.43
C ASP A 289 2.23 10.44 -13.08
N TRP A 290 2.96 11.48 -12.62
CA TRP A 290 4.20 11.95 -13.24
C TRP A 290 4.09 12.15 -14.75
N SER A 291 2.93 12.56 -15.20
CA SER A 291 2.64 12.81 -16.61
C SER A 291 1.71 14.00 -16.74
N LYS A 292 1.96 14.85 -17.74
CA LYS A 292 1.16 16.06 -17.99
C LYS A 292 -0.32 15.69 -18.21
N GLY A 293 -1.20 16.40 -17.53
CA GLY A 293 -2.65 16.18 -17.62
C GLY A 293 -3.15 14.98 -16.82
N GLY A 294 -2.28 14.33 -16.04
CA GLY A 294 -2.64 13.26 -15.11
C GLY A 294 -3.05 13.78 -13.73
N THR A 295 -3.17 12.85 -12.79
CA THR A 295 -3.41 13.15 -11.38
C THR A 295 -2.24 13.93 -10.81
N GLU A 296 -2.54 15.04 -10.12
CA GLU A 296 -1.56 15.87 -9.42
C GLU A 296 -1.73 15.75 -7.90
N LEU A 297 -0.71 16.22 -7.17
CA LEU A 297 -0.71 16.14 -5.70
C LEU A 297 -1.94 16.82 -5.06
N GLN A 298 -2.46 17.90 -5.66
CA GLN A 298 -3.67 18.54 -5.16
C GLN A 298 -4.90 17.64 -5.29
N ASP A 299 -5.01 16.88 -6.38
CA ASP A 299 -6.08 15.88 -6.54
C ASP A 299 -5.96 14.80 -5.47
N ALA A 300 -4.73 14.32 -5.18
CA ALA A 300 -4.49 13.31 -4.16
C ALA A 300 -4.94 13.78 -2.76
N VAL A 301 -4.74 15.05 -2.41
CA VAL A 301 -5.24 15.64 -1.17
C VAL A 301 -6.77 15.63 -1.12
N VAL A 302 -7.43 15.98 -2.24
CA VAL A 302 -8.90 15.96 -2.33
C VAL A 302 -9.43 14.53 -2.24
N ILE A 303 -8.82 13.58 -2.96
CA ILE A 303 -9.14 12.14 -2.91
C ILE A 303 -9.04 11.63 -1.46
N ALA A 304 -7.96 11.97 -0.75
CA ALA A 304 -7.76 11.55 0.63
C ALA A 304 -8.82 12.13 1.58
N ARG A 305 -9.26 13.38 1.38
CA ARG A 305 -10.38 13.98 2.12
C ARG A 305 -11.70 13.26 1.86
N MET A 306 -11.99 12.93 0.60
CA MET A 306 -13.20 12.19 0.23
C MET A 306 -13.22 10.79 0.88
N LEU A 307 -12.09 10.11 0.91
CA LEU A 307 -11.92 8.81 1.56
C LEU A 307 -12.07 8.92 3.09
N GLN A 308 -11.45 9.93 3.72
CA GLN A 308 -11.57 10.19 5.14
C GLN A 308 -13.03 10.41 5.55
N ALA A 309 -13.77 11.21 4.78
CA ALA A 309 -15.18 11.51 5.03
C ALA A 309 -16.07 10.24 4.96
N ARG A 310 -15.59 9.17 4.30
CA ARG A 310 -16.26 7.86 4.20
C ARG A 310 -15.77 6.84 5.22
N GLY A 311 -14.86 7.20 6.13
CA GLY A 311 -14.34 6.33 7.18
C GLY A 311 -13.13 5.50 6.78
N CYS A 312 -12.36 5.95 5.78
CA CYS A 312 -11.02 5.44 5.54
C CYS A 312 -10.11 5.82 6.70
N ASP A 313 -9.30 4.87 7.17
CA ASP A 313 -8.47 5.02 8.35
C ASP A 313 -7.03 5.43 8.03
N LEU A 314 -6.54 5.03 6.85
CA LEU A 314 -5.15 5.19 6.45
C LEU A 314 -5.04 5.32 4.93
N VAL A 315 -4.25 6.26 4.45
CA VAL A 315 -3.92 6.39 3.03
C VAL A 315 -2.47 5.96 2.82
N THR A 316 -2.27 4.96 1.96
CA THR A 316 -0.94 4.59 1.47
C THR A 316 -0.60 5.45 0.26
N VAL A 317 0.46 6.24 0.39
CA VAL A 317 0.88 7.18 -0.64
C VAL A 317 1.88 6.53 -1.57
N LEU A 318 1.44 6.31 -2.81
CA LEU A 318 2.22 5.78 -3.93
C LEU A 318 2.27 6.82 -5.06
N ALA A 319 2.88 6.49 -6.21
CA ALA A 319 2.89 7.37 -7.38
C ALA A 319 3.17 6.62 -8.69
N GLY A 320 2.75 7.22 -9.79
CA GLY A 320 3.06 6.78 -11.15
C GLY A 320 2.40 5.48 -11.59
N GLN A 321 3.02 4.87 -12.59
CA GLN A 321 2.59 3.61 -13.23
C GLN A 321 1.19 3.65 -13.87
N THR A 322 0.59 4.82 -13.99
CA THR A 322 -0.69 5.02 -14.68
C THR A 322 -0.53 4.98 -16.19
N THR A 323 0.60 5.46 -16.69
CA THR A 323 0.96 5.50 -18.12
C THR A 323 2.45 5.23 -18.31
N ILE A 324 2.81 4.73 -19.49
CA ILE A 324 4.21 4.53 -19.89
C ILE A 324 4.94 5.85 -20.20
N GLN A 325 4.22 6.95 -20.38
CA GLN A 325 4.78 8.30 -20.58
C GLN A 325 5.14 8.99 -19.25
N ALA A 326 5.01 8.31 -18.11
CA ALA A 326 5.39 8.87 -16.83
C ALA A 326 6.91 9.16 -16.77
N GLU A 327 7.27 10.31 -16.22
CA GLU A 327 8.65 10.72 -15.95
C GLU A 327 8.92 10.77 -14.44
N PRO A 328 9.13 9.63 -13.80
CA PRO A 328 9.25 9.55 -12.35
C PRO A 328 10.59 10.14 -11.86
N ALA A 329 10.53 10.91 -10.78
CA ALA A 329 11.69 11.40 -10.06
C ALA A 329 11.98 10.48 -8.86
N TYR A 330 12.72 9.42 -9.09
CA TYR A 330 13.12 8.48 -8.03
C TYR A 330 14.32 9.01 -7.21
N GLY A 331 14.44 8.49 -5.99
CA GLY A 331 15.53 8.80 -5.06
C GLY A 331 15.17 8.33 -3.65
N PRO A 332 16.06 8.45 -2.66
CA PRO A 332 15.76 8.09 -1.28
C PRO A 332 14.53 8.86 -0.77
N CYS A 333 13.58 8.16 -0.16
CA CYS A 333 12.37 8.74 0.43
C CYS A 333 11.51 9.60 -0.53
N PHE A 334 11.54 9.31 -1.85
CA PHE A 334 10.97 10.17 -2.90
C PHE A 334 9.46 10.41 -2.78
N LEU A 335 8.72 9.56 -2.07
CA LEU A 335 7.28 9.74 -1.84
C LEU A 335 6.97 10.56 -0.58
N THR A 336 7.94 10.83 0.26
CA THR A 336 7.73 11.50 1.56
C THR A 336 7.10 12.87 1.42
N ARG A 337 7.49 13.67 0.41
CA ARG A 337 6.91 14.99 0.13
C ARG A 337 5.41 14.93 -0.20
N PHE A 338 4.97 13.86 -0.85
CA PHE A 338 3.57 13.65 -1.19
C PHE A 338 2.77 13.24 0.04
N SER A 339 3.33 12.29 0.83
CA SER A 339 2.73 11.86 2.09
C SER A 339 2.58 13.01 3.08
N ASP A 340 3.58 13.88 3.20
CA ASP A 340 3.56 15.07 4.04
C ASP A 340 2.33 15.95 3.74
N ARG A 341 2.10 16.26 2.46
CA ARG A 341 0.96 17.09 2.07
C ARG A 341 -0.38 16.36 2.26
N VAL A 342 -0.48 15.11 1.84
CA VAL A 342 -1.72 14.32 2.02
C VAL A 342 -2.06 14.23 3.51
N ARG A 343 -1.09 13.88 4.36
CA ARG A 343 -1.29 13.76 5.81
C ARG A 343 -1.78 15.06 6.45
N ASN A 344 -1.06 16.13 6.18
CA ASN A 344 -1.28 17.39 6.89
C ASN A 344 -2.44 18.21 6.32
N GLU A 345 -2.70 18.15 5.01
CA GLU A 345 -3.80 18.88 4.38
C GLU A 345 -5.12 18.11 4.40
N ALA A 346 -5.11 16.79 4.22
CA ALA A 346 -6.33 15.97 4.33
C ALA A 346 -6.63 15.54 5.77
N ARG A 347 -5.67 15.67 6.71
CA ARG A 347 -5.81 15.28 8.13
C ARG A 347 -6.18 13.81 8.32
N ILE A 348 -5.59 12.94 7.53
CA ILE A 348 -5.74 11.49 7.60
C ILE A 348 -4.37 10.86 7.86
N ALA A 349 -4.34 9.75 8.61
CA ALA A 349 -3.11 9.00 8.79
C ALA A 349 -2.57 8.52 7.44
N THR A 350 -1.23 8.55 7.29
CA THR A 350 -0.58 8.11 6.06
C THR A 350 0.47 7.04 6.30
N MET A 351 0.60 6.16 5.32
CA MET A 351 1.69 5.21 5.18
C MET A 351 2.46 5.56 3.90
N VAL A 352 3.78 5.65 4.02
CA VAL A 352 4.64 6.06 2.90
C VAL A 352 5.67 4.97 2.57
N ALA A 353 5.86 4.74 1.28
CA ALA A 353 6.93 3.96 0.69
C ALA A 353 7.97 4.90 0.03
N GLY A 354 8.82 4.37 -0.83
CA GLY A 354 9.68 5.16 -1.70
C GLY A 354 11.15 5.17 -1.29
N HIS A 355 11.73 4.00 -1.27
CA HIS A 355 13.14 3.78 -0.99
C HIS A 355 13.57 4.27 0.41
N ILE A 356 12.85 3.73 1.42
CA ILE A 356 13.15 3.95 2.83
C ILE A 356 13.93 2.72 3.31
N THR A 357 15.21 2.89 3.62
CA THR A 357 16.15 1.79 3.88
C THR A 357 16.82 1.85 5.25
N THR A 358 16.69 2.97 5.98
CA THR A 358 17.39 3.17 7.25
C THR A 358 16.46 3.61 8.38
N ALA A 359 16.80 3.22 9.60
CA ALA A 359 16.10 3.68 10.81
C ALA A 359 16.13 5.20 10.97
N ASP A 360 17.20 5.86 10.53
CA ASP A 360 17.31 7.32 10.58
C ASP A 360 16.28 8.00 9.66
N GLN A 361 16.10 7.48 8.43
CA GLN A 361 15.05 7.95 7.51
C GLN A 361 13.67 7.80 8.13
N ILE A 362 13.37 6.61 8.70
CA ILE A 362 12.07 6.34 9.34
C ILE A 362 11.82 7.32 10.47
N ASN A 363 12.78 7.43 11.42
CA ASN A 363 12.64 8.33 12.56
C ASN A 363 12.52 9.79 12.13
N THR A 364 13.24 10.21 11.09
CA THR A 364 13.14 11.56 10.52
C THR A 364 11.77 11.85 9.93
N ILE A 365 11.21 10.93 9.14
CA ILE A 365 9.89 11.05 8.53
C ILE A 365 8.80 11.16 9.60
N LEU A 366 8.84 10.27 10.57
CA LEU A 366 7.84 10.19 11.65
C LEU A 366 7.91 11.40 12.58
N ALA A 367 9.12 11.76 13.05
CA ALA A 367 9.32 12.90 13.95
C ALA A 367 8.93 14.23 13.28
N ALA A 368 9.14 14.36 11.98
CA ALA A 368 8.70 15.50 11.21
C ALA A 368 7.18 15.54 10.92
N GLY A 369 6.45 14.46 11.19
CA GLY A 369 5.01 14.35 10.88
C GLY A 369 4.70 14.28 9.39
N ARG A 370 5.62 13.71 8.62
CA ARG A 370 5.44 13.53 7.17
C ARG A 370 4.69 12.26 6.81
N ALA A 371 4.68 11.29 7.71
CA ALA A 371 3.87 10.08 7.66
C ALA A 371 3.63 9.55 9.08
N ASP A 372 2.73 8.58 9.23
CA ASP A 372 2.46 7.86 10.47
C ASP A 372 3.07 6.46 10.48
N LEU A 373 3.21 5.85 9.30
CA LEU A 373 3.83 4.55 9.08
C LEU A 373 4.80 4.63 7.89
N CYS A 374 5.88 3.84 7.94
CA CYS A 374 6.86 3.75 6.86
C CYS A 374 6.96 2.31 6.35
N ILE A 375 6.77 2.13 5.03
CA ILE A 375 7.06 0.87 4.35
C ILE A 375 8.55 0.86 4.04
N ILE A 376 9.23 -0.18 4.54
CA ILE A 376 10.67 -0.34 4.34
C ILE A 376 10.96 -1.26 3.16
N ASP A 377 12.05 -0.97 2.47
CA ASP A 377 12.65 -1.90 1.52
C ASP A 377 13.54 -2.89 2.31
N PRO A 378 13.50 -4.20 2.02
CA PRO A 378 14.25 -5.18 2.78
C PRO A 378 15.76 -4.93 2.69
N PRO A 379 16.53 -5.25 3.75
CA PRO A 379 17.97 -5.18 3.71
C PRO A 379 18.52 -6.12 2.63
N GLY A 380 19.27 -5.58 1.67
CA GLY A 380 19.94 -6.36 0.62
C GLY A 380 19.23 -6.37 -0.73
N ASP A 381 18.04 -5.83 -0.88
CA ASP A 381 17.51 -5.54 -2.21
C ASP A 381 18.31 -4.39 -2.84
N PRO A 382 18.76 -4.51 -4.09
CA PRO A 382 19.48 -3.43 -4.76
C PRO A 382 18.61 -2.17 -4.81
N PRO A 383 19.20 -0.97 -4.65
CA PRO A 383 18.46 0.26 -4.79
C PRO A 383 17.93 0.33 -6.22
N GLY A 384 16.63 0.36 -6.34
CA GLY A 384 16.14 0.97 -7.54
C GLY A 384 15.30 0.26 -8.49
N ASP A 385 14.60 -0.75 -8.17
CA ASP A 385 13.43 -0.97 -8.99
C ASP A 385 12.21 -0.34 -8.30
N PRO A 386 11.47 0.54 -8.99
CA PRO A 386 10.22 1.05 -8.46
C PRO A 386 9.36 -0.12 -8.00
N PRO A 387 8.44 0.05 -7.00
CA PRO A 387 7.57 -1.04 -6.62
C PRO A 387 6.95 -1.62 -7.87
N GLY A 388 7.50 -2.71 -8.33
CA GLY A 388 7.17 -3.27 -9.61
C GLY A 388 8.32 -3.82 -10.45
N ASN A 389 9.59 -3.65 -10.16
CA ASN A 389 10.66 -4.34 -10.88
C ASN A 389 11.07 -5.66 -10.18
N PRO A 390 11.36 -6.72 -10.94
CA PRO A 390 11.76 -8.00 -10.37
C PRO A 390 13.15 -7.90 -9.74
N PRO A 391 13.47 -8.76 -8.75
CA PRO A 391 14.86 -9.02 -8.42
C PRO A 391 15.59 -9.49 -9.69
N SER A 392 16.78 -8.95 -9.91
CA SER A 392 17.70 -9.43 -10.91
C SER A 392 17.95 -10.93 -10.71
N ASP A 393 17.67 -11.71 -11.73
CA ASP A 393 17.86 -13.14 -11.94
C ASP A 393 17.66 -14.09 -10.74
N PRO A 394 16.82 -15.14 -10.91
CA PRO A 394 16.81 -16.23 -9.97
C PRO A 394 18.21 -16.86 -9.93
N PRO A 395 18.68 -17.33 -8.75
CA PRO A 395 19.91 -18.11 -8.71
C PRO A 395 19.78 -19.27 -9.68
N SER A 396 20.74 -19.39 -10.60
CA SER A 396 20.87 -20.51 -11.51
C SER A 396 20.83 -21.81 -10.71
N ASP A 397 19.95 -22.71 -11.08
CA ASP A 397 19.95 -24.06 -10.54
C ASP A 397 21.37 -24.66 -10.65
N PRO A 398 21.86 -25.36 -9.63
CA PRO A 398 23.13 -26.04 -9.72
C PRO A 398 23.05 -27.11 -10.83
N PRO A 399 24.12 -27.29 -11.61
CA PRO A 399 24.12 -28.31 -12.65
C PRO A 399 23.90 -29.69 -12.07
N SER A 400 23.04 -30.46 -12.72
CA SER A 400 22.66 -31.86 -12.43
C SER A 400 23.84 -32.79 -12.37
#